data_ce2c8a9ed95f4ee27d672d5f85adac11
#
_entry.id   ce2c8a9ed95f4ee27d672d5f85adac11
#
_cell.length_a   1.000
_cell.length_b   1.000
_cell.length_c   1.000
_cell.angle_alpha   90.00
_cell.angle_beta   90.00
_cell.angle_gamma   90.00
#
_symmetry.space_group_name_H-M   'P 1'
#
loop_
_entity.id
_entity.type
_entity.pdbx_description
1 polymer ?
#
loop_
_entity_poly.entity_id
_entity_poly.type
_entity_poly.pdbx_seq_one_letter_code
_entity_poly.pdbx_strand_id
1 'polypeptide(L)'
;MAKQALFNILANRYRFENLRVLDLFAGTGAIGFEFLSRGSSVVLVESNRKAALELTRNAREMGFSRAEVRSQRVEAFIAKATSAFDLIFADPPYDLPLLCEIPLMVANANLLEAGGLLIVEHRQRSAMAVPPDEERQYGDSVFSFYTFPLHGSSE
;
A
#
# COMPACT_ATOMS: atom_id res chain seq x y z
N MET A 1 -8.00 -13.51 6.79
CA MET A 1 -7.53 -14.60 5.91
C MET A 1 -6.56 -14.08 4.88
N ALA A 2 -6.99 -13.23 3.99
CA ALA A 2 -6.06 -12.69 2.96
C ALA A 2 -4.90 -11.91 3.60
N LYS A 3 -5.17 -11.13 4.64
CA LYS A 3 -4.12 -10.37 5.32
C LYS A 3 -3.04 -11.29 5.88
N GLN A 4 -3.43 -12.36 6.54
CA GLN A 4 -2.44 -13.28 7.11
C GLN A 4 -1.61 -13.94 6.02
N ALA A 5 -2.25 -14.35 4.92
CA ALA A 5 -1.54 -14.94 3.80
C ALA A 5 -0.53 -13.95 3.21
N LEU A 6 -0.92 -12.69 3.07
CA LEU A 6 -0.02 -11.66 2.58
C LEU A 6 1.21 -11.51 3.48
N PHE A 7 1.00 -11.41 4.79
CA PHE A 7 2.13 -11.22 5.71
C PHE A 7 3.01 -12.46 5.81
N ASN A 8 2.46 -13.65 5.60
CA ASN A 8 3.27 -14.86 5.50
C ASN A 8 4.20 -14.79 4.28
N ILE A 9 3.71 -14.31 3.15
CA ILE A 9 4.54 -14.12 1.96
C ILE A 9 5.64 -13.10 2.24
N LEU A 10 5.27 -11.96 2.81
CA LEU A 10 6.21 -10.89 3.06
C LEU A 10 7.28 -11.26 4.08
N ALA A 11 6.90 -12.04 5.10
CA ALA A 11 7.85 -12.46 6.14
C ALA A 11 8.99 -13.31 5.58
N ASN A 12 8.75 -13.99 4.45
CA ASN A 12 9.79 -14.76 3.79
C ASN A 12 10.74 -13.89 2.96
N ARG A 13 10.38 -12.64 2.71
CA ARG A 13 11.13 -11.76 1.80
C ARG A 13 11.74 -10.54 2.47
N TYR A 14 11.17 -10.11 3.60
CA TYR A 14 11.52 -8.83 4.21
C TYR A 14 11.71 -8.95 5.70
N ARG A 15 12.60 -8.13 6.22
CA ARG A 15 12.60 -7.78 7.63
C ARG A 15 11.74 -6.53 7.78
N PHE A 16 10.77 -6.60 8.65
CA PHE A 16 9.82 -5.50 8.81
C PHE A 16 10.37 -4.31 9.57
N GLU A 17 11.36 -4.56 10.43
CA GLU A 17 11.95 -3.50 11.23
C GLU A 17 12.55 -2.44 10.32
N ASN A 18 12.17 -1.22 10.56
CA ASN A 18 12.69 -0.05 9.86
C ASN A 18 12.29 0.08 8.39
N LEU A 19 11.38 -0.77 7.89
CA LEU A 19 10.80 -0.53 6.58
C LEU A 19 9.96 0.74 6.61
N ARG A 20 10.04 1.52 5.54
CA ARG A 20 9.15 2.64 5.32
C ARG A 20 8.02 2.21 4.42
N VAL A 21 6.81 2.20 4.97
CA VAL A 21 5.64 1.65 4.29
C VAL A 21 4.59 2.75 4.06
N LEU A 22 3.98 2.73 2.90
CA LEU A 22 2.86 3.59 2.58
C LEU A 22 1.62 2.73 2.39
N ASP A 23 0.57 3.02 3.16
CA ASP A 23 -0.72 2.34 3.08
C ASP A 23 -1.71 3.30 2.42
N LEU A 24 -1.90 3.13 1.12
CA LEU A 24 -2.90 3.91 0.38
C LEU A 24 -4.26 3.27 0.61
N PHE A 25 -5.30 4.09 0.80
CA PHE A 25 -6.65 3.60 1.10
C PHE A 25 -6.68 2.83 2.42
N ALA A 26 -6.19 3.45 3.47
CA ALA A 26 -5.91 2.73 4.73
C ALA A 26 -7.16 2.17 5.42
N GLY A 27 -8.31 2.82 5.27
CA GLY A 27 -9.56 2.33 5.86
C GLY A 27 -9.48 2.19 7.37
N THR A 28 -9.66 0.98 7.87
CA THR A 28 -9.55 0.70 9.32
C THR A 28 -8.12 0.63 9.81
N GLY A 29 -7.16 0.57 8.89
CA GLY A 29 -5.75 0.50 9.24
C GLY A 29 -5.23 -0.91 9.47
N ALA A 30 -6.01 -1.95 9.13
CA ALA A 30 -5.63 -3.31 9.44
C ALA A 30 -4.24 -3.68 8.88
N ILE A 31 -3.96 -3.27 7.65
CA ILE A 31 -2.67 -3.58 7.02
C ILE A 31 -1.56 -2.70 7.61
N GLY A 32 -1.79 -1.38 7.66
CA GLY A 32 -0.77 -0.46 8.19
C GLY A 32 -0.40 -0.77 9.63
N PHE A 33 -1.40 -1.09 10.46
CA PHE A 33 -1.15 -1.42 11.86
C PHE A 33 -0.36 -2.72 12.00
N GLU A 34 -0.58 -3.68 11.11
CA GLU A 34 0.21 -4.90 11.13
C GLU A 34 1.68 -4.61 10.84
N PHE A 35 1.97 -3.77 9.86
CA PHE A 35 3.34 -3.33 9.60
C PHE A 35 3.94 -2.62 10.81
N LEU A 36 3.15 -1.73 11.43
CA LEU A 36 3.61 -1.00 12.62
C LEU A 36 3.95 -1.96 13.76
N SER A 37 3.12 -2.98 13.97
CA SER A 37 3.35 -3.95 15.03
C SER A 37 4.61 -4.76 14.82
N ARG A 38 5.10 -4.82 13.57
CA ARG A 38 6.31 -5.54 13.21
C ARG A 38 7.54 -4.65 13.11
N GLY A 39 7.40 -3.37 13.48
CA GLY A 39 8.54 -2.46 13.58
C GLY A 39 8.74 -1.52 12.41
N SER A 40 7.83 -1.52 11.44
CA SER A 40 7.90 -0.59 10.31
C SER A 40 7.41 0.79 10.71
N SER A 41 7.80 1.80 9.93
CA SER A 41 7.14 3.09 9.98
C SER A 41 6.15 3.16 8.82
N VAL A 42 4.97 3.74 9.07
CA VAL A 42 3.87 3.68 8.09
C VAL A 42 3.22 5.04 7.95
N VAL A 43 3.03 5.47 6.71
CA VAL A 43 2.15 6.58 6.39
C VAL A 43 0.84 5.97 5.91
N LEU A 44 -0.27 6.35 6.58
CA LEU A 44 -1.60 5.84 6.26
C LEU A 44 -2.40 6.97 5.61
N VAL A 45 -2.81 6.76 4.38
CA VAL A 45 -3.58 7.75 3.62
C VAL A 45 -5.03 7.30 3.59
N GLU A 46 -5.92 8.17 4.07
CA GLU A 46 -7.35 7.90 4.14
C GLU A 46 -8.12 9.17 3.80
N SER A 47 -8.99 9.10 2.79
CA SER A 47 -9.73 10.27 2.35
C SER A 47 -10.93 10.60 3.23
N ASN A 48 -11.50 9.62 3.91
CA ASN A 48 -12.64 9.85 4.80
C ASN A 48 -12.13 10.45 6.09
N ARG A 49 -12.59 11.68 6.40
CA ARG A 49 -12.08 12.42 7.54
C ARG A 49 -12.35 11.72 8.87
N LYS A 50 -13.54 11.16 9.03
CA LYS A 50 -13.89 10.45 10.26
C LYS A 50 -13.01 9.21 10.45
N ALA A 51 -12.81 8.45 9.37
CA ALA A 51 -11.97 7.27 9.42
C ALA A 51 -10.52 7.66 9.73
N ALA A 52 -10.03 8.76 9.15
CA ALA A 52 -8.67 9.23 9.43
C ALA A 52 -8.49 9.62 10.90
N LEU A 53 -9.51 10.25 11.49
CA LEU A 53 -9.47 10.59 12.92
C LEU A 53 -9.41 9.33 13.77
N GLU A 54 -10.18 8.31 13.40
CA GLU A 54 -10.16 7.03 14.12
C GLU A 54 -8.82 6.33 14.00
N LEU A 55 -8.20 6.38 12.80
CA LEU A 55 -6.86 5.84 12.63
C LEU A 55 -5.86 6.52 13.56
N THR A 56 -5.92 7.84 13.63
CA THR A 56 -5.02 8.61 14.47
C THR A 56 -5.19 8.23 15.94
N ARG A 57 -6.45 8.13 16.38
CA ARG A 57 -6.74 7.77 17.76
C ARG A 57 -6.27 6.35 18.07
N ASN A 58 -6.58 5.42 17.19
CA ASN A 58 -6.21 4.02 17.40
C ASN A 58 -4.71 3.82 17.42
N ALA A 59 -3.99 4.50 16.52
CA ALA A 59 -2.53 4.44 16.50
C ALA A 59 -1.94 4.93 17.82
N ARG A 60 -2.50 6.03 18.33
CA ARG A 60 -2.03 6.60 19.61
C ARG A 60 -2.32 5.66 20.77
N GLU A 61 -3.52 5.07 20.80
CA GLU A 61 -3.91 4.15 21.89
C GLU A 61 -3.06 2.89 21.87
N MET A 62 -2.65 2.44 20.68
CA MET A 62 -1.79 1.25 20.55
C MET A 62 -0.30 1.56 20.76
N GLY A 63 0.02 2.85 20.94
CA GLY A 63 1.42 3.24 21.16
C GLY A 63 2.27 3.23 19.90
N PHE A 64 1.69 3.33 18.74
CA PHE A 64 2.42 3.34 17.47
C PHE A 64 2.96 4.74 17.16
N SER A 65 4.16 5.04 17.64
CA SER A 65 4.78 6.34 17.43
C SER A 65 5.27 6.55 16.01
N ARG A 66 5.41 5.47 15.23
CA ARG A 66 5.90 5.55 13.85
C ARG A 66 4.78 5.59 12.82
N ALA A 67 3.55 5.86 13.25
CA ALA A 67 2.41 6.00 12.36
C ALA A 67 2.21 7.48 12.04
N GLU A 68 2.00 7.76 10.76
CA GLU A 68 1.62 9.10 10.30
C GLU A 68 0.35 8.96 9.47
N VAL A 69 -0.74 9.61 9.90
CA VAL A 69 -2.02 9.55 9.21
C VAL A 69 -2.20 10.82 8.38
N ARG A 70 -2.54 10.65 7.11
CA ARG A 70 -2.82 11.75 6.20
C ARG A 70 -4.26 11.68 5.75
N SER A 71 -5.05 12.68 6.13
CA SER A 71 -6.45 12.78 5.74
C SER A 71 -6.52 13.50 4.40
N GLN A 72 -6.35 12.74 3.33
CA GLN A 72 -6.31 13.26 1.96
C GLN A 72 -6.77 12.19 1.00
N ARG A 73 -7.16 12.63 -0.20
CA ARG A 73 -7.35 11.70 -1.31
C ARG A 73 -5.98 11.20 -1.75
N VAL A 74 -5.97 9.96 -2.24
CA VAL A 74 -4.72 9.32 -2.69
C VAL A 74 -4.05 10.14 -3.79
N GLU A 75 -4.84 10.67 -4.74
CA GLU A 75 -4.30 11.48 -5.83
C GLU A 75 -3.60 12.72 -5.31
N ALA A 76 -4.20 13.37 -4.31
CA ALA A 76 -3.61 14.58 -3.73
C ALA A 76 -2.32 14.26 -2.98
N PHE A 77 -2.30 13.13 -2.25
CA PHE A 77 -1.10 12.70 -1.57
C PHE A 77 0.03 12.45 -2.56
N ILE A 78 -0.25 11.67 -3.59
CA ILE A 78 0.76 11.29 -4.59
C ILE A 78 1.31 12.54 -5.29
N ALA A 79 0.45 13.50 -5.59
CA ALA A 79 0.87 14.70 -6.31
C ALA A 79 1.89 15.53 -5.53
N LYS A 80 1.89 15.45 -4.20
CA LYS A 80 2.75 16.27 -3.36
C LYS A 80 3.80 15.46 -2.60
N ALA A 81 3.85 14.16 -2.80
CA ALA A 81 4.78 13.31 -2.06
C ALA A 81 6.22 13.58 -2.51
N THR A 82 7.12 13.70 -1.55
CA THR A 82 8.53 13.96 -1.81
C THR A 82 9.43 12.88 -1.27
N SER A 83 8.86 11.89 -0.59
CA SER A 83 9.62 10.79 0.02
C SER A 83 9.36 9.50 -0.71
N ALA A 84 10.35 8.62 -0.74
CA ALA A 84 10.18 7.30 -1.30
C ALA A 84 10.01 6.28 -0.19
N PHE A 85 9.33 5.19 -0.51
CA PHE A 85 9.00 4.13 0.43
C PHE A 85 9.64 2.82 -0.03
N ASP A 86 9.83 1.92 0.92
CA ASP A 86 10.33 0.58 0.61
C ASP A 86 9.21 -0.31 0.10
N LEU A 87 8.00 -0.09 0.60
CA LEU A 87 6.84 -0.89 0.25
C LEU A 87 5.60 -0.02 0.27
N ILE A 88 4.76 -0.19 -0.75
CA ILE A 88 3.46 0.48 -0.83
C ILE A 88 2.38 -0.58 -0.95
N PHE A 89 1.36 -0.47 -0.12
CA PHE A 89 0.17 -1.32 -0.20
C PHE A 89 -1.02 -0.47 -0.59
N ALA A 90 -1.83 -0.93 -1.53
CA ALA A 90 -3.03 -0.24 -1.97
C ALA A 90 -4.20 -1.22 -2.05
N ASP A 91 -5.28 -0.92 -1.33
CA ASP A 91 -6.53 -1.68 -1.38
C ASP A 91 -7.66 -0.72 -1.72
N PRO A 92 -7.71 -0.25 -2.99
CA PRO A 92 -8.74 0.70 -3.39
C PRO A 92 -10.11 0.04 -3.46
N PRO A 93 -11.19 0.83 -3.38
CA PRO A 93 -12.52 0.31 -3.66
C PRO A 93 -12.52 -0.35 -5.04
N TYR A 94 -13.13 -1.53 -5.15
CA TYR A 94 -13.03 -2.34 -6.37
C TYR A 94 -13.65 -1.66 -7.59
N ASP A 95 -14.57 -0.72 -7.39
CA ASP A 95 -15.23 0.01 -8.47
C ASP A 95 -14.56 1.35 -8.79
N LEU A 96 -13.39 1.61 -8.20
CA LEU A 96 -12.68 2.87 -8.44
C LEU A 96 -11.99 2.82 -9.81
N PRO A 97 -12.31 3.77 -10.73
CA PRO A 97 -11.66 3.75 -12.04
C PRO A 97 -10.15 3.87 -12.00
N LEU A 98 -9.64 4.48 -10.93
CA LEU A 98 -8.22 4.71 -10.71
C LEU A 98 -7.42 3.43 -10.49
N LEU A 99 -8.10 2.36 -10.06
CA LEU A 99 -7.46 1.12 -9.63
C LEU A 99 -6.39 0.62 -10.59
N CYS A 100 -6.74 0.54 -11.87
CA CYS A 100 -5.84 -0.06 -12.85
C CYS A 100 -4.61 0.79 -13.15
N GLU A 101 -4.63 2.08 -12.76
CA GLU A 101 -3.54 3.01 -13.05
C GLU A 101 -2.61 3.23 -11.88
N ILE A 102 -2.90 2.64 -10.73
CA ILE A 102 -2.11 2.86 -9.53
C ILE A 102 -0.61 2.57 -9.76
N PRO A 103 -0.23 1.45 -10.41
CA PRO A 103 1.21 1.21 -10.64
C PRO A 103 1.88 2.33 -11.43
N LEU A 104 1.23 2.87 -12.46
CA LEU A 104 1.79 3.97 -13.23
C LEU A 104 1.88 5.25 -12.41
N MET A 105 0.88 5.52 -11.59
CA MET A 105 0.89 6.70 -10.73
C MET A 105 2.04 6.65 -9.75
N VAL A 106 2.26 5.49 -9.13
CA VAL A 106 3.36 5.31 -8.19
C VAL A 106 4.71 5.47 -8.89
N ALA A 107 4.83 4.89 -10.09
CA ALA A 107 6.07 4.98 -10.86
C ALA A 107 6.36 6.43 -11.27
N ASN A 108 5.35 7.12 -11.79
CA ASN A 108 5.51 8.49 -12.28
C ASN A 108 5.87 9.47 -11.16
N ALA A 109 5.44 9.18 -9.95
CA ALA A 109 5.72 10.03 -8.78
C ALA A 109 7.01 9.64 -8.06
N ASN A 110 7.69 8.58 -8.51
CA ASN A 110 8.91 8.07 -7.87
C ASN A 110 8.71 7.79 -6.38
N LEU A 111 7.59 7.13 -6.05
CA LEU A 111 7.24 6.88 -4.67
C LEU A 111 7.93 5.68 -4.06
N LEU A 112 8.57 4.83 -4.87
CA LEU A 112 9.27 3.65 -4.37
C LEU A 112 10.76 3.77 -4.61
N GLU A 113 11.53 3.31 -3.63
CA GLU A 113 12.95 3.13 -3.77
C GLU A 113 13.23 2.06 -4.83
N ALA A 114 14.43 2.10 -5.42
CA ALA A 114 14.85 1.03 -6.33
C ALA A 114 14.80 -0.31 -5.57
N GLY A 115 14.19 -1.30 -6.18
CA GLY A 115 13.96 -2.58 -5.53
C GLY A 115 12.75 -2.61 -4.61
N GLY A 116 12.02 -1.50 -4.53
CA GLY A 116 10.82 -1.43 -3.71
C GLY A 116 9.67 -2.23 -4.29
N LEU A 117 8.67 -2.49 -3.48
CA LEU A 117 7.55 -3.34 -3.82
C LEU A 117 6.23 -2.60 -3.69
N LEU A 118 5.41 -2.67 -4.74
CA LEU A 118 4.02 -2.23 -4.67
C LEU A 118 3.13 -3.45 -4.68
N ILE A 119 2.16 -3.48 -3.77
CA ILE A 119 1.15 -4.52 -3.68
C ILE A 119 -0.21 -3.87 -3.86
N VAL A 120 -0.98 -4.33 -4.86
CA VAL A 120 -2.34 -3.86 -5.07
C VAL A 120 -3.28 -5.01 -4.82
N GLU A 121 -4.22 -4.82 -3.92
CA GLU A 121 -5.28 -5.80 -3.68
C GLU A 121 -6.49 -5.41 -4.53
N HIS A 122 -7.02 -6.35 -5.29
CA HIS A 122 -8.15 -6.09 -6.18
C HIS A 122 -8.95 -7.37 -6.39
N ARG A 123 -10.07 -7.22 -7.07
CA ARG A 123 -10.90 -8.37 -7.44
C ARG A 123 -10.29 -9.08 -8.62
N GLN A 124 -10.67 -10.34 -8.77
CA GLN A 124 -10.08 -11.25 -9.72
C GLN A 124 -10.09 -10.75 -11.17
N ARG A 125 -11.11 -10.01 -11.57
CA ARG A 125 -11.26 -9.61 -12.96
C ARG A 125 -10.88 -8.19 -13.25
N SER A 126 -10.20 -7.53 -12.34
CA SER A 126 -9.72 -6.17 -12.58
C SER A 126 -8.62 -6.19 -13.62
N ALA A 127 -8.75 -5.32 -14.64
CA ALA A 127 -7.72 -5.19 -15.65
C ALA A 127 -6.73 -4.12 -15.20
N MET A 128 -5.46 -4.50 -15.09
CA MET A 128 -4.41 -3.57 -14.70
C MET A 128 -3.77 -2.99 -15.95
N ALA A 129 -3.44 -1.68 -15.91
CA ALA A 129 -2.78 -1.01 -17.04
C ALA A 129 -1.40 -1.59 -17.31
N VAL A 130 -0.73 -2.07 -16.27
CA VAL A 130 0.58 -2.71 -16.38
C VAL A 130 0.43 -4.10 -15.77
N PRO A 131 0.88 -5.16 -16.47
CA PRO A 131 0.82 -6.50 -15.88
C PRO A 131 1.75 -6.61 -14.67
N PRO A 132 1.30 -7.30 -13.61
CA PRO A 132 2.15 -7.46 -12.43
C PRO A 132 3.26 -8.46 -12.67
N ASP A 133 4.29 -8.38 -11.82
CA ASP A 133 5.37 -9.37 -11.85
C ASP A 133 4.89 -10.70 -11.28
N GLU A 134 3.94 -10.65 -10.36
CA GLU A 134 3.44 -11.83 -9.68
C GLU A 134 2.02 -11.56 -9.21
N GLU A 135 1.16 -12.60 -9.24
CA GLU A 135 -0.19 -12.52 -8.68
C GLU A 135 -0.41 -13.67 -7.72
N ARG A 136 -1.13 -13.40 -6.64
CA ARG A 136 -1.57 -14.42 -5.70
C ARG A 136 -3.05 -14.22 -5.41
N GLN A 137 -3.81 -15.29 -5.52
CA GLN A 137 -5.26 -15.23 -5.30
C GLN A 137 -5.63 -15.92 -4.00
N TYR A 138 -6.45 -15.23 -3.20
CA TYR A 138 -6.99 -15.76 -1.94
C TYR A 138 -8.47 -15.45 -1.91
N GLY A 139 -9.32 -16.48 -2.18
CA GLY A 139 -10.75 -16.25 -2.30
C GLY A 139 -11.06 -15.32 -3.46
N ASP A 140 -11.77 -14.24 -3.20
CA ASP A 140 -12.11 -13.24 -4.21
C ASP A 140 -11.04 -12.15 -4.33
N SER A 141 -10.03 -12.16 -3.48
CA SER A 141 -8.97 -11.16 -3.49
C SER A 141 -7.79 -11.63 -4.29
N VAL A 142 -7.22 -10.71 -5.07
CA VAL A 142 -5.97 -10.94 -5.78
C VAL A 142 -4.97 -9.90 -5.29
N PHE A 143 -3.77 -10.35 -4.94
CA PHE A 143 -2.65 -9.45 -4.68
C PHE A 143 -1.78 -9.42 -5.93
N SER A 144 -1.63 -8.25 -6.52
CA SER A 144 -0.72 -8.03 -7.65
C SER A 144 0.53 -7.36 -7.12
N PHE A 145 1.68 -7.95 -7.42
CA PHE A 145 2.98 -7.50 -6.92
C PHE A 145 3.78 -6.88 -8.06
N TYR A 146 4.33 -5.70 -7.79
CA TYR A 146 5.16 -4.96 -8.74
C TYR A 146 6.46 -4.58 -8.07
N THR A 147 7.58 -5.01 -8.67
CA THR A 147 8.89 -4.54 -8.23
C THR A 147 9.30 -3.34 -9.09
N PHE A 148 10.06 -2.43 -8.51
CA PHE A 148 10.43 -1.20 -9.20
C PHE A 148 11.92 -1.16 -9.48
N PRO A 149 12.31 -0.67 -10.67
CA PRO A 149 11.45 -0.06 -11.71
C PRO A 149 10.51 -1.09 -12.34
N LEU A 150 9.39 -0.58 -12.91
CA LEU A 150 8.40 -1.45 -13.52
C LEU A 150 9.00 -2.20 -14.72
N HIS A 151 8.72 -3.50 -14.80
CA HIS A 151 9.09 -4.30 -15.95
C HIS A 151 8.12 -4.01 -17.10
N GLY A 152 8.63 -4.06 -18.33
CA GLY A 152 7.82 -3.82 -19.49
C GLY A 152 7.51 -2.36 -19.75
N SER A 153 7.98 -1.44 -18.89
CA SER A 153 7.93 -0.03 -19.25
C SER A 153 8.96 0.19 -20.35
N SER A 154 8.52 0.87 -21.41
CA SER A 154 9.45 1.12 -22.51
C SER A 154 10.54 2.06 -22.05
N GLU A 155 11.68 1.79 -22.53
CA GLU A 155 12.85 2.59 -22.25
C GLU A 155 12.72 3.97 -22.80
#